data_b68d89c73c55ab38dbddb2d8af829a79
#
_entry.id   b68d89c73c55ab38dbddb2d8af829a79
#
_cell.length_a   1.000
_cell.length_b   1.000
_cell.length_c   1.000
_cell.angle_alpha   90.00
_cell.angle_beta   90.00
_cell.angle_gamma   90.00
#
_symmetry.space_group_name_H-M   'P 1'
#
loop_
_entity.id
_entity.type
_entity.pdbx_description
1 polymer ?
#
loop_
_entity_poly.entity_id
_entity_poly.type
_entity_poly.pdbx_seq_one_letter_code
_entity_poly.pdbx_strand_id
1 'polypeptide(L)'
;MARYDSLKPDPAQGVFETTLVANGTAVEVEAHLARLEASLDELYGMALPSRARSLIEEGASGLELGRLRLTVVPGDDPSVRTAAVDAALVFPKQATELAPVTVPGGIGPHKWADRRLLDQAQAELEPAMPLVLDSDGTPLEGSRSNLFLARDGSLATPPTDGRILPGVARARAIEVARTAGIEVSERDLTLDELAAADEVFMTGGVRGVEPVGRCEGLGEWDSGELTARVRAGLQRAWLGADDSS
;
A
#
# COMPACT_ATOMS: atom_id res chain seq x y z
N MET A 1 -6.40 21.81 11.67
CA MET A 1 -7.54 20.93 11.84
C MET A 1 -8.45 21.09 10.64
N ALA A 2 -8.89 20.00 10.01
CA ALA A 2 -9.87 19.91 8.92
C ALA A 2 -9.58 20.60 7.57
N ARG A 3 -8.36 20.50 7.03
CA ARG A 3 -8.10 20.91 5.64
C ARG A 3 -8.63 19.92 4.59
N TYR A 4 -8.89 18.68 4.97
CA TYR A 4 -9.21 17.59 4.03
C TYR A 4 -10.65 17.07 4.12
N ASP A 5 -11.48 17.52 5.06
CA ASP A 5 -12.86 17.08 5.25
C ASP A 5 -13.77 17.27 4.01
N SER A 6 -13.42 18.20 3.13
CA SER A 6 -14.21 18.52 1.92
C SER A 6 -13.75 17.79 0.65
N LEU A 7 -12.62 17.06 0.72
CA LEU A 7 -12.02 16.41 -0.45
C LEU A 7 -12.33 14.91 -0.49
N LYS A 8 -13.62 14.55 -0.38
CA LYS A 8 -14.01 13.15 -0.63
C LYS A 8 -13.70 12.78 -2.07
N PRO A 9 -13.22 11.51 -2.30
CA PRO A 9 -13.01 11.03 -3.65
C PRO A 9 -14.28 11.12 -4.50
N ASP A 10 -14.12 11.55 -5.76
CA ASP A 10 -15.21 11.58 -6.74
C ASP A 10 -15.39 10.20 -7.38
N PRO A 11 -16.52 9.49 -7.10
CA PRO A 11 -16.76 8.17 -7.65
C PRO A 11 -16.83 8.14 -9.20
N ALA A 12 -17.16 9.27 -9.83
CA ALA A 12 -17.20 9.36 -11.28
C ALA A 12 -15.81 9.18 -11.95
N GLN A 13 -14.73 9.37 -11.20
CA GLN A 13 -13.37 9.13 -11.70
C GLN A 13 -12.94 7.66 -11.64
N GLY A 14 -13.75 6.80 -11.04
CA GLY A 14 -13.53 5.37 -10.97
C GLY A 14 -12.50 4.92 -9.93
N VAL A 15 -12.04 3.70 -10.10
CA VAL A 15 -11.08 3.02 -9.23
C VAL A 15 -9.93 2.46 -10.06
N PHE A 16 -8.80 2.19 -9.39
CA PHE A 16 -7.64 1.65 -10.09
C PHE A 16 -6.90 0.59 -9.27
N GLU A 17 -6.10 -0.19 -9.96
CA GLU A 17 -5.08 -1.04 -9.37
C GLU A 17 -3.69 -0.62 -9.83
N THR A 18 -2.70 -0.87 -8.99
CA THR A 18 -1.29 -0.70 -9.36
C THR A 18 -0.50 -1.88 -8.83
N THR A 19 0.16 -2.59 -9.73
CA THR A 19 1.00 -3.72 -9.40
C THR A 19 2.43 -3.52 -9.90
N LEU A 20 3.37 -4.16 -9.22
CA LEU A 20 4.73 -4.36 -9.72
C LEU A 20 4.68 -5.31 -10.91
N VAL A 21 5.47 -5.05 -11.92
CA VAL A 21 5.79 -5.98 -13.00
C VAL A 21 7.23 -6.41 -12.84
N ALA A 22 7.46 -7.71 -12.83
CA ALA A 22 8.78 -8.30 -12.82
C ALA A 22 8.87 -9.38 -13.89
N ASN A 23 9.92 -9.33 -14.72
CA ASN A 23 10.16 -10.29 -15.80
C ASN A 23 8.94 -10.52 -16.70
N GLY A 24 8.26 -9.45 -17.11
CA GLY A 24 7.07 -9.50 -17.97
C GLY A 24 5.80 -9.97 -17.29
N THR A 25 5.80 -10.16 -15.98
CA THR A 25 4.64 -10.70 -15.24
C THR A 25 4.19 -9.71 -14.15
N ALA A 26 2.89 -9.45 -14.09
CA ALA A 26 2.30 -8.65 -13.01
C ALA A 26 2.24 -9.45 -11.70
N VAL A 27 2.77 -8.87 -10.64
CA VAL A 27 2.85 -9.49 -9.31
C VAL A 27 1.48 -9.48 -8.64
N GLU A 28 1.08 -10.60 -8.00
CA GLU A 28 -0.17 -10.74 -7.25
C GLU A 28 -1.42 -10.34 -8.05
N VAL A 29 -1.45 -10.60 -9.35
CA VAL A 29 -2.50 -10.15 -10.27
C VAL A 29 -3.90 -10.59 -9.83
N GLU A 30 -4.05 -11.82 -9.32
CA GLU A 30 -5.34 -12.34 -8.87
C GLU A 30 -5.90 -11.54 -7.69
N ALA A 31 -5.06 -11.23 -6.70
CA ALA A 31 -5.46 -10.45 -5.53
C ALA A 31 -5.80 -9.00 -5.92
N HIS A 32 -5.08 -8.41 -6.87
CA HIS A 32 -5.39 -7.09 -7.41
C HIS A 32 -6.72 -7.08 -8.15
N LEU A 33 -6.99 -8.07 -9.02
CA LEU A 33 -8.25 -8.17 -9.75
C LEU A 33 -9.44 -8.44 -8.83
N ALA A 34 -9.27 -9.31 -7.82
CA ALA A 34 -10.33 -9.60 -6.84
C ALA A 34 -10.71 -8.34 -6.03
N ARG A 35 -9.72 -7.52 -5.60
CA ARG A 35 -10.00 -6.26 -4.90
C ARG A 35 -10.68 -5.23 -5.81
N LEU A 36 -10.25 -5.15 -7.07
CA LEU A 36 -10.89 -4.28 -8.05
C LEU A 36 -12.34 -4.68 -8.30
N GLU A 37 -12.61 -5.98 -8.47
CA GLU A 37 -13.95 -6.54 -8.67
C GLU A 37 -14.86 -6.22 -7.48
N ALA A 38 -14.39 -6.45 -6.25
CA ALA A 38 -15.14 -6.09 -5.04
C ALA A 38 -15.48 -4.60 -4.99
N SER A 39 -14.54 -3.72 -5.36
CA SER A 39 -14.77 -2.28 -5.40
C SER A 39 -15.76 -1.89 -6.51
N LEU A 40 -15.71 -2.51 -7.68
CA LEU A 40 -16.62 -2.25 -8.79
C LEU A 40 -18.06 -2.69 -8.47
N ASP A 41 -18.20 -3.87 -7.84
CA ASP A 41 -19.50 -4.38 -7.41
C ASP A 41 -20.12 -3.48 -6.33
N GLU A 42 -19.37 -3.16 -5.29
CA GLU A 42 -19.86 -2.35 -4.16
C GLU A 42 -20.21 -0.92 -4.56
N LEU A 43 -19.39 -0.27 -5.39
CA LEU A 43 -19.55 1.14 -5.72
C LEU A 43 -20.51 1.38 -6.89
N TYR A 44 -20.54 0.46 -7.85
CA TYR A 44 -21.22 0.69 -9.14
C TYR A 44 -22.16 -0.45 -9.54
N GLY A 45 -22.21 -1.57 -8.80
CA GLY A 45 -22.93 -2.77 -9.21
C GLY A 45 -22.41 -3.38 -10.51
N MET A 46 -21.11 -3.24 -10.76
CA MET A 46 -20.44 -3.64 -12.00
C MET A 46 -19.56 -4.86 -11.77
N ALA A 47 -19.62 -5.82 -12.72
CA ALA A 47 -18.64 -6.89 -12.77
C ALA A 47 -17.27 -6.39 -13.28
N LEU A 48 -16.23 -7.13 -12.97
CA LEU A 48 -14.89 -6.89 -13.51
C LEU A 48 -14.95 -6.95 -15.06
N PRO A 49 -14.44 -5.93 -15.78
CA PRO A 49 -14.39 -5.96 -17.24
C PRO A 49 -13.65 -7.20 -17.75
N SER A 50 -14.24 -7.93 -18.69
CA SER A 50 -13.69 -9.19 -19.22
C SER A 50 -12.28 -9.05 -19.80
N ARG A 51 -11.91 -7.85 -20.28
CA ARG A 51 -10.59 -7.52 -20.79
C ARG A 51 -9.56 -7.11 -19.74
N ALA A 52 -9.96 -6.97 -18.46
CA ALA A 52 -9.06 -6.47 -17.41
C ALA A 52 -7.78 -7.30 -17.31
N ARG A 53 -7.91 -8.62 -17.32
CA ARG A 53 -6.78 -9.56 -17.24
C ARG A 53 -5.86 -9.44 -18.46
N SER A 54 -6.40 -9.56 -19.67
CA SER A 54 -5.59 -9.49 -20.90
C SER A 54 -4.86 -8.15 -21.04
N LEU A 55 -5.49 -7.05 -20.64
CA LEU A 55 -4.84 -5.74 -20.61
C LEU A 55 -3.66 -5.69 -19.63
N ILE A 56 -3.75 -6.35 -18.48
CA ILE A 56 -2.62 -6.45 -17.54
C ILE A 56 -1.50 -7.30 -18.15
N GLU A 57 -1.82 -8.46 -18.70
CA GLU A 57 -0.85 -9.38 -19.33
C GLU A 57 -0.13 -8.71 -20.51
N GLU A 58 -0.89 -8.07 -21.41
CA GLU A 58 -0.35 -7.31 -22.54
C GLU A 58 0.54 -6.15 -22.05
N GLY A 59 0.08 -5.39 -21.06
CA GLY A 59 0.82 -4.25 -20.51
C GLY A 59 2.08 -4.66 -19.73
N ALA A 60 2.10 -5.83 -19.11
CA ALA A 60 3.27 -6.37 -18.41
C ALA A 60 4.32 -6.93 -19.38
N SER A 61 3.86 -7.45 -20.52
CA SER A 61 4.74 -8.07 -21.51
C SER A 61 5.84 -7.11 -21.96
N GLY A 62 7.10 -7.56 -21.90
CA GLY A 62 8.28 -6.78 -22.30
C GLY A 62 8.81 -5.80 -21.25
N LEU A 63 8.20 -5.70 -20.07
CA LEU A 63 8.75 -4.95 -18.93
C LEU A 63 9.61 -5.89 -18.05
N GLU A 64 10.88 -5.63 -17.95
CA GLU A 64 11.76 -6.37 -17.02
C GLU A 64 11.43 -6.01 -15.58
N LEU A 65 11.39 -4.71 -15.26
CA LEU A 65 10.94 -4.19 -13.98
C LEU A 65 10.11 -2.92 -14.21
N GLY A 66 8.88 -2.94 -13.73
CA GLY A 66 7.98 -1.82 -13.98
C GLY A 66 6.80 -1.75 -13.02
N ARG A 67 5.99 -0.74 -13.19
CA ARG A 67 4.66 -0.64 -12.60
C ARG A 67 3.61 -0.62 -13.69
N LEU A 68 2.50 -1.29 -13.41
CA LEU A 68 1.32 -1.27 -14.26
C LEU A 68 0.15 -0.72 -13.45
N ARG A 69 -0.59 0.22 -14.03
CA ARG A 69 -1.84 0.74 -13.47
C ARG A 69 -2.99 0.38 -14.40
N LEU A 70 -3.94 -0.38 -13.90
CA LEU A 70 -5.25 -0.61 -14.54
C LEU A 70 -6.26 0.34 -13.90
N THR A 71 -6.96 1.14 -14.70
CA THR A 71 -8.02 2.06 -14.23
C THR A 71 -9.34 1.67 -14.88
N VAL A 72 -10.41 1.63 -14.08
CA VAL A 72 -11.78 1.40 -14.52
C VAL A 72 -12.63 2.59 -14.10
N VAL A 73 -13.22 3.25 -15.09
CA VAL A 73 -14.16 4.36 -14.92
C VAL A 73 -15.53 3.87 -15.34
N PRO A 74 -16.61 4.12 -14.57
CA PRO A 74 -17.95 3.71 -14.96
C PRO A 74 -18.36 4.29 -16.32
N GLY A 75 -18.80 3.41 -17.22
CA GLY A 75 -19.21 3.80 -18.58
C GLY A 75 -18.10 3.86 -19.63
N ASP A 76 -16.84 3.74 -19.22
CA ASP A 76 -15.71 3.77 -20.13
C ASP A 76 -15.04 2.38 -20.26
N ASP A 77 -14.26 2.19 -21.31
CA ASP A 77 -13.39 1.03 -21.43
C ASP A 77 -12.24 1.08 -20.42
N PRO A 78 -11.85 -0.05 -19.82
CA PRO A 78 -10.72 -0.09 -18.89
C PRO A 78 -9.43 0.32 -19.59
N SER A 79 -8.58 1.08 -18.89
CA SER A 79 -7.32 1.58 -19.43
C SER A 79 -6.13 1.11 -18.61
N VAL A 80 -5.01 0.81 -19.30
CA VAL A 80 -3.74 0.43 -18.69
C VAL A 80 -2.67 1.47 -19.01
N ARG A 81 -1.89 1.82 -17.98
CA ARG A 81 -0.66 2.61 -18.12
C ARG A 81 0.50 1.85 -17.48
N THR A 82 1.62 1.84 -18.15
CA THR A 82 2.84 1.21 -17.68
C THR A 82 3.99 2.20 -17.61
N ALA A 83 4.92 1.97 -16.71
CA ALA A 83 6.17 2.71 -16.62
C ALA A 83 7.25 1.80 -16.05
N ALA A 84 8.47 1.92 -16.55
CA ALA A 84 9.64 1.33 -15.90
C ALA A 84 9.79 1.90 -14.46
N VAL A 85 10.32 1.09 -13.57
CA VAL A 85 10.60 1.46 -12.18
C VAL A 85 12.08 1.25 -11.92
N ASP A 86 12.72 2.22 -11.27
CA ASP A 86 14.08 2.05 -10.79
C ASP A 86 14.11 0.93 -9.73
N ALA A 87 15.03 -0.01 -9.90
CA ALA A 87 15.19 -1.14 -8.99
C ALA A 87 15.45 -0.67 -7.54
N ALA A 88 16.09 0.48 -7.33
CA ALA A 88 16.30 1.05 -6.01
C ALA A 88 14.99 1.45 -5.29
N LEU A 89 13.89 1.61 -6.03
CA LEU A 89 12.56 1.92 -5.48
C LEU A 89 11.75 0.68 -5.13
N VAL A 90 12.20 -0.51 -5.56
CA VAL A 90 11.54 -1.79 -5.25
C VAL A 90 12.27 -2.41 -4.07
N PHE A 91 11.57 -2.65 -2.97
CA PHE A 91 12.15 -3.01 -1.68
C PHE A 91 13.27 -2.05 -1.25
N PRO A 92 13.01 -0.74 -1.11
CA PRO A 92 14.03 0.26 -0.85
C PRO A 92 14.72 -0.01 0.49
N LYS A 93 16.05 0.18 0.51
CA LYS A 93 16.85 0.12 1.75
C LYS A 93 16.78 1.43 2.53
N GLN A 94 16.61 2.53 1.81
CA GLN A 94 16.46 3.84 2.43
C GLN A 94 15.11 3.93 3.13
N ALA A 95 15.15 4.35 4.39
CA ALA A 95 13.95 4.57 5.17
C ALA A 95 13.17 5.79 4.66
N THR A 96 11.85 5.70 4.69
CA THR A 96 10.95 6.82 4.39
C THR A 96 10.69 7.64 5.65
N GLU A 97 10.33 8.91 5.47
CA GLU A 97 9.82 9.76 6.53
C GLU A 97 8.30 9.86 6.44
N LEU A 98 7.63 9.94 7.58
CA LEU A 98 6.20 10.14 7.68
C LEU A 98 5.88 11.49 8.31
N ALA A 99 4.74 12.08 7.92
CA ALA A 99 4.16 13.24 8.59
C ALA A 99 2.65 13.03 8.80
N PRO A 100 2.12 13.24 10.02
CA PRO A 100 0.72 12.99 10.32
C PRO A 100 -0.22 13.94 9.57
N VAL A 101 -1.32 13.37 9.06
CA VAL A 101 -2.44 14.11 8.47
C VAL A 101 -3.77 13.51 8.93
N THR A 102 -4.67 14.32 9.45
CA THR A 102 -5.97 13.85 9.90
C THR A 102 -6.96 13.81 8.74
N VAL A 103 -7.49 12.62 8.47
CA VAL A 103 -8.57 12.37 7.51
C VAL A 103 -9.66 11.59 8.25
N PRO A 104 -10.75 12.24 8.68
CA PRO A 104 -11.82 11.60 9.43
C PRO A 104 -12.40 10.38 8.72
N GLY A 105 -12.39 9.22 9.39
CA GLY A 105 -12.82 7.94 8.83
C GLY A 105 -11.85 7.31 7.84
N GLY A 106 -10.65 7.87 7.69
CA GLY A 106 -9.64 7.36 6.76
C GLY A 106 -9.96 7.62 5.28
N ILE A 107 -9.28 6.88 4.40
CA ILE A 107 -9.44 7.00 2.94
C ILE A 107 -10.46 5.99 2.40
N GLY A 108 -10.79 5.02 3.22
CA GLY A 108 -11.75 3.97 2.90
C GLY A 108 -11.16 2.76 2.17
N PRO A 109 -12.01 1.75 1.89
CA PRO A 109 -11.56 0.45 1.41
C PRO A 109 -11.27 0.42 -0.10
N HIS A 110 -11.58 1.50 -0.84
CA HIS A 110 -11.47 1.54 -2.28
C HIS A 110 -10.23 2.30 -2.76
N LYS A 111 -9.61 1.81 -3.82
CA LYS A 111 -8.47 2.47 -4.45
C LYS A 111 -8.95 3.48 -5.49
N TRP A 112 -9.35 4.67 -5.01
CA TRP A 112 -9.91 5.74 -5.81
C TRP A 112 -8.95 6.28 -6.87
N ALA A 113 -9.43 6.48 -8.10
CA ALA A 113 -8.67 7.16 -9.13
C ALA A 113 -8.56 8.67 -8.87
N ASP A 114 -9.53 9.26 -8.18
CA ASP A 114 -9.42 10.61 -7.63
C ASP A 114 -8.46 10.61 -6.43
N ARG A 115 -7.29 11.15 -6.64
CA ARG A 115 -6.23 11.22 -5.64
C ARG A 115 -5.97 12.63 -5.11
N ARG A 116 -6.83 13.60 -5.43
CA ARG A 116 -6.62 15.02 -5.09
C ARG A 116 -6.26 15.24 -3.63
N LEU A 117 -6.97 14.59 -2.71
CA LEU A 117 -6.68 14.68 -1.27
C LEU A 117 -5.26 14.22 -0.95
N LEU A 118 -4.91 13.01 -1.38
CA LEU A 118 -3.62 12.40 -1.09
C LEU A 118 -2.47 13.09 -1.82
N ASP A 119 -2.70 13.54 -3.05
CA ASP A 119 -1.69 14.24 -3.85
C ASP A 119 -1.42 15.64 -3.27
N GLN A 120 -2.46 16.33 -2.78
CA GLN A 120 -2.33 17.60 -2.07
C GLN A 120 -1.57 17.42 -0.74
N ALA A 121 -1.99 16.43 0.08
CA ALA A 121 -1.30 16.14 1.34
C ALA A 121 0.18 15.77 1.10
N GLN A 122 0.47 14.98 0.07
CA GLN A 122 1.84 14.63 -0.29
C GLN A 122 2.66 15.87 -0.69
N ALA A 123 2.11 16.75 -1.51
CA ALA A 123 2.80 17.96 -1.95
C ALA A 123 3.07 18.96 -0.80
N GLU A 124 2.19 19.03 0.20
CA GLU A 124 2.35 19.87 1.38
C GLU A 124 3.40 19.34 2.36
N LEU A 125 3.60 17.99 2.41
CA LEU A 125 4.45 17.32 3.38
C LEU A 125 5.79 16.83 2.80
N GLU A 126 6.03 17.00 1.49
CA GLU A 126 7.29 16.55 0.87
C GLU A 126 8.52 17.05 1.63
N PRO A 127 9.54 16.18 1.85
CA PRO A 127 9.70 14.83 1.30
C PRO A 127 8.99 13.73 2.09
N ALA A 128 8.34 14.02 3.22
CA ALA A 128 7.66 13.04 4.04
C ALA A 128 6.39 12.50 3.35
N MET A 129 6.09 11.22 3.58
CA MET A 129 4.84 10.62 3.15
C MET A 129 3.74 10.88 4.19
N PRO A 130 2.52 11.25 3.78
CA PRO A 130 1.39 11.38 4.70
C PRO A 130 1.14 10.08 5.48
N LEU A 131 1.11 10.18 6.82
CA LEU A 131 0.53 9.18 7.72
C LEU A 131 -0.89 9.61 8.03
N VAL A 132 -1.86 8.88 7.52
CA VAL A 132 -3.28 9.16 7.74
C VAL A 132 -3.67 8.75 9.15
N LEU A 133 -4.24 9.69 9.88
CA LEU A 133 -4.84 9.49 11.19
C LEU A 133 -6.35 9.66 11.07
N ASP A 134 -7.11 8.89 11.85
CA ASP A 134 -8.53 9.17 12.07
C ASP A 134 -8.71 10.43 12.95
N SER A 135 -9.95 10.88 13.13
CA SER A 135 -10.29 12.06 13.92
C SER A 135 -9.92 11.97 15.40
N ASP A 136 -9.85 10.77 15.94
CA ASP A 136 -9.41 10.49 17.32
C ASP A 136 -7.90 10.32 17.48
N GLY A 137 -7.14 10.45 16.39
CA GLY A 137 -5.69 10.26 16.34
C GLY A 137 -5.24 8.83 16.10
N THR A 138 -6.15 7.89 15.82
CA THR A 138 -5.80 6.51 15.47
C THR A 138 -4.99 6.47 14.17
N PRO A 139 -3.74 5.93 14.15
CA PRO A 139 -2.96 5.74 12.94
C PRO A 139 -3.62 4.69 12.03
N LEU A 140 -3.75 5.01 10.74
CA LEU A 140 -4.44 4.17 9.77
C LEU A 140 -3.47 3.62 8.72
N GLU A 141 -3.06 4.44 7.78
CA GLU A 141 -2.22 4.02 6.64
C GLU A 141 -1.42 5.20 6.06
N GLY A 142 -0.50 4.94 5.15
CA GLY A 142 0.15 5.97 4.36
C GLY A 142 -0.63 6.32 3.10
N SER A 143 -0.25 7.39 2.40
CA SER A 143 -0.91 7.83 1.17
C SER A 143 -0.95 6.78 0.04
N ARG A 144 -0.11 5.75 0.10
CA ARG A 144 0.01 4.68 -0.92
C ARG A 144 0.38 3.31 -0.36
N SER A 145 0.37 3.14 0.96
CA SER A 145 0.90 1.96 1.65
C SER A 145 0.23 1.74 2.99
N ASN A 146 0.20 0.50 3.48
CA ASN A 146 -0.34 0.18 4.79
C ASN A 146 0.75 0.17 5.86
N LEU A 147 0.38 0.55 7.08
CA LEU A 147 1.25 0.69 8.23
C LEU A 147 1.44 -0.63 8.99
N PHE A 148 2.66 -0.90 9.42
CA PHE A 148 3.02 -1.94 10.39
C PHE A 148 3.94 -1.36 11.45
N LEU A 149 3.76 -1.80 12.68
CA LEU A 149 4.74 -1.63 13.75
C LEU A 149 5.22 -2.99 14.26
N ALA A 150 6.48 -3.05 14.68
CA ALA A 150 7.08 -4.18 15.36
C ALA A 150 7.36 -3.80 16.81
N ARG A 151 7.01 -4.69 17.73
CA ARG A 151 7.31 -4.54 19.15
C ARG A 151 7.42 -5.91 19.83
N ASP A 152 8.42 -6.08 20.69
CA ASP A 152 8.61 -7.29 21.48
C ASP A 152 8.55 -8.59 20.63
N GLY A 153 9.12 -8.57 19.42
CA GLY A 153 9.16 -9.73 18.53
C GLY A 153 7.87 -10.03 17.76
N SER A 154 6.83 -9.20 17.89
CA SER A 154 5.56 -9.32 17.19
C SER A 154 5.26 -8.13 16.29
N LEU A 155 4.30 -8.29 15.37
CA LEU A 155 3.83 -7.24 14.47
C LEU A 155 2.38 -6.85 14.79
N ALA A 156 2.07 -5.59 14.59
CA ALA A 156 0.70 -5.09 14.58
C ALA A 156 0.46 -4.17 13.37
N THR A 157 -0.77 -4.18 12.87
CA THR A 157 -1.21 -3.38 11.71
C THR A 157 -2.68 -3.01 11.89
N PRO A 158 -3.13 -1.82 11.44
CA PRO A 158 -4.53 -1.44 11.49
C PRO A 158 -5.44 -2.46 10.78
N PRO A 159 -6.68 -2.70 11.29
CA PRO A 159 -7.61 -3.66 10.72
C PRO A 159 -8.23 -3.14 9.41
N THR A 160 -8.66 -4.07 8.55
CA THR A 160 -9.40 -3.73 7.31
C THR A 160 -10.91 -3.59 7.60
N ASP A 161 -11.27 -2.63 8.43
CA ASP A 161 -12.62 -2.38 8.92
C ASP A 161 -13.41 -1.33 8.09
N GLY A 162 -12.86 -0.94 6.94
CA GLY A 162 -13.43 0.06 6.04
C GLY A 162 -12.76 1.43 6.12
N ARG A 163 -11.84 1.66 7.08
CA ARG A 163 -11.09 2.92 7.20
C ARG A 163 -9.84 2.96 6.34
N ILE A 164 -9.26 1.82 6.01
CA ILE A 164 -8.04 1.67 5.21
C ILE A 164 -8.27 0.83 3.96
N LEU A 165 -7.39 1.00 2.99
CA LEU A 165 -7.36 0.10 1.83
C LEU A 165 -6.93 -1.31 2.27
N PRO A 166 -7.68 -2.39 1.91
CA PRO A 166 -7.23 -3.77 2.10
C PRO A 166 -6.08 -4.08 1.14
N GLY A 167 -4.84 -3.77 1.56
CA GLY A 167 -3.66 -3.83 0.73
C GLY A 167 -3.27 -5.25 0.33
N VAL A 168 -3.03 -5.49 -0.96
CA VAL A 168 -2.53 -6.78 -1.47
C VAL A 168 -1.14 -7.07 -0.88
N ALA A 169 -0.25 -6.10 -0.88
CA ALA A 169 1.06 -6.21 -0.24
C ALA A 169 0.96 -6.43 1.29
N ARG A 170 -0.02 -5.77 1.95
CA ARG A 170 -0.29 -5.97 3.37
C ARG A 170 -0.68 -7.42 3.66
N ALA A 171 -1.66 -7.95 2.94
CA ALA A 171 -2.11 -9.33 3.12
C ALA A 171 -0.96 -10.34 2.93
N ARG A 172 -0.15 -10.14 1.88
CA ARG A 172 1.01 -10.99 1.61
C ARG A 172 2.10 -10.86 2.68
N ALA A 173 2.35 -9.66 3.20
CA ALA A 173 3.29 -9.43 4.30
C ALA A 173 2.85 -10.14 5.59
N ILE A 174 1.55 -10.12 5.92
CA ILE A 174 0.98 -10.87 7.06
C ILE A 174 1.21 -12.37 6.87
N GLU A 175 0.93 -12.91 5.70
CA GLU A 175 1.14 -14.33 5.39
C GLU A 175 2.62 -14.73 5.53
N VAL A 176 3.51 -13.94 4.96
CA VAL A 176 4.97 -14.13 5.05
C VAL A 176 5.43 -14.09 6.51
N ALA A 177 4.98 -13.13 7.29
CA ALA A 177 5.33 -13.00 8.70
C ALA A 177 4.85 -14.23 9.50
N ARG A 178 3.59 -14.62 9.35
CA ARG A 178 3.02 -15.80 10.02
C ARG A 178 3.75 -17.10 9.63
N THR A 179 4.08 -17.26 8.36
CA THR A 179 4.88 -18.40 7.87
C THR A 179 6.29 -18.45 8.48
N ALA A 180 6.86 -17.27 8.74
CA ALA A 180 8.15 -17.14 9.42
C ALA A 180 8.06 -17.27 10.96
N GLY A 181 6.88 -17.60 11.52
CA GLY A 181 6.66 -17.74 12.97
C GLY A 181 6.57 -16.42 13.71
N ILE A 182 6.33 -15.30 13.02
CA ILE A 182 6.12 -13.97 13.62
C ILE A 182 4.63 -13.81 13.89
N GLU A 183 4.27 -13.50 15.13
CA GLU A 183 2.89 -13.18 15.50
C GLU A 183 2.47 -11.85 14.87
N VAL A 184 1.26 -11.81 14.26
CA VAL A 184 0.72 -10.59 13.65
C VAL A 184 -0.70 -10.37 14.16
N SER A 185 -0.91 -9.22 14.80
CA SER A 185 -2.22 -8.75 15.25
C SER A 185 -2.77 -7.66 14.31
N GLU A 186 -4.03 -7.83 13.93
CA GLU A 186 -4.78 -6.86 13.12
C GLU A 186 -5.73 -6.13 14.07
N ARG A 187 -5.37 -4.93 14.47
CA ARG A 187 -6.08 -4.14 15.49
C ARG A 187 -5.79 -2.64 15.35
N ASP A 188 -6.59 -1.82 16.00
CA ASP A 188 -6.28 -0.39 16.14
C ASP A 188 -4.93 -0.21 16.84
N LEU A 189 -4.21 0.80 16.39
CA LEU A 189 -2.95 1.25 16.95
C LEU A 189 -3.16 2.62 17.59
N THR A 190 -2.29 2.97 18.53
CA THR A 190 -2.23 4.32 19.10
C THR A 190 -0.94 5.03 18.68
N LEU A 191 -0.92 6.36 18.77
CA LEU A 191 0.32 7.12 18.53
C LEU A 191 1.39 6.79 19.58
N ASP A 192 1.00 6.50 20.82
CA ASP A 192 1.93 6.10 21.89
C ASP A 192 2.56 4.73 21.59
N GLU A 193 1.79 3.77 21.07
CA GLU A 193 2.34 2.48 20.64
C GLU A 193 3.28 2.64 19.44
N LEU A 194 2.92 3.51 18.49
CA LEU A 194 3.77 3.79 17.35
C LEU A 194 5.08 4.45 17.79
N ALA A 195 5.02 5.43 18.71
CA ALA A 195 6.21 6.07 19.28
C ALA A 195 7.11 5.10 20.06
N ALA A 196 6.51 4.11 20.71
CA ALA A 196 7.20 3.09 21.50
C ALA A 196 7.56 1.81 20.71
N ALA A 197 7.34 1.79 19.38
CA ALA A 197 7.68 0.65 18.53
C ALA A 197 9.20 0.47 18.41
N ASP A 198 9.64 -0.77 18.28
CA ASP A 198 11.04 -1.10 18.00
C ASP A 198 11.37 -0.81 16.53
N GLU A 199 10.42 -1.09 15.63
CA GLU A 199 10.54 -0.88 14.19
C GLU A 199 9.19 -0.45 13.61
N VAL A 200 9.23 0.39 12.57
CA VAL A 200 8.06 0.77 11.78
C VAL A 200 8.35 0.56 10.30
N PHE A 201 7.40 0.01 9.58
CA PHE A 201 7.51 -0.14 8.13
C PHE A 201 6.15 0.00 7.43
N MET A 202 6.22 0.25 6.15
CA MET A 202 5.06 0.37 5.26
C MET A 202 5.08 -0.75 4.22
N THR A 203 3.88 -1.12 3.71
CA THR A 203 3.77 -2.09 2.62
C THR A 203 2.98 -1.54 1.44
N GLY A 204 3.51 -1.67 0.23
CA GLY A 204 2.90 -1.16 -0.99
C GLY A 204 3.10 -2.07 -2.21
N GLY A 205 2.12 -2.10 -3.12
CA GLY A 205 2.06 -3.03 -4.26
C GLY A 205 3.16 -2.87 -5.32
N VAL A 206 3.99 -1.84 -5.24
CA VAL A 206 5.16 -1.64 -6.13
C VAL A 206 6.46 -1.65 -5.34
N ARG A 207 6.46 -1.02 -4.17
CA ARG A 207 7.66 -0.83 -3.36
C ARG A 207 7.91 -1.98 -2.36
N GLY A 208 6.96 -2.90 -2.21
CA GLY A 208 7.07 -4.00 -1.25
C GLY A 208 7.06 -3.51 0.19
N VAL A 209 8.09 -3.87 0.95
CA VAL A 209 8.33 -3.40 2.33
C VAL A 209 9.27 -2.20 2.28
N GLU A 210 8.83 -1.10 2.88
CA GLU A 210 9.55 0.17 2.96
C GLU A 210 9.74 0.53 4.44
N PRO A 211 10.99 0.52 4.98
CA PRO A 211 11.23 0.89 6.37
C PRO A 211 10.88 2.37 6.59
N VAL A 212 10.41 2.69 7.79
CA VAL A 212 10.18 4.06 8.24
C VAL A 212 11.30 4.45 9.19
N GLY A 213 12.01 5.54 8.91
CA GLY A 213 13.08 6.06 9.76
C GLY A 213 12.61 7.13 10.74
N ARG A 214 11.53 7.84 10.40
CA ARG A 214 11.04 8.95 11.21
C ARG A 214 9.57 9.23 10.94
N CYS A 215 8.86 9.66 11.98
CA CYS A 215 7.58 10.33 11.83
C CYS A 215 7.60 11.66 12.58
N GLU A 216 7.22 12.75 11.89
CA GLU A 216 7.24 14.09 12.45
C GLU A 216 6.42 14.19 13.74
N GLY A 217 7.04 14.73 14.80
CA GLY A 217 6.41 14.92 16.10
C GLY A 217 6.16 13.64 16.90
N LEU A 218 6.62 12.46 16.41
CA LEU A 218 6.32 11.17 17.04
C LEU A 218 7.57 10.39 17.45
N GLY A 219 8.51 10.11 16.54
CA GLY A 219 9.69 9.33 16.84
C GLY A 219 10.59 9.05 15.65
N GLU A 220 11.69 8.35 15.95
CA GLU A 220 12.66 7.84 14.97
C GLU A 220 12.90 6.35 15.23
N TRP A 221 13.08 5.58 14.16
CA TRP A 221 13.28 4.13 14.23
C TRP A 221 14.38 3.68 13.30
N ASP A 222 15.13 2.70 13.75
CA ASP A 222 16.03 1.95 12.88
C ASP A 222 15.28 0.80 12.19
N SER A 223 15.73 0.41 11.02
CA SER A 223 15.22 -0.81 10.38
C SER A 223 15.82 -2.02 11.10
N GLY A 224 14.94 -2.84 11.68
CA GLY A 224 15.35 -3.97 12.50
C GLY A 224 15.16 -5.33 11.81
N GLU A 225 15.27 -6.38 12.63
CA GLU A 225 15.23 -7.77 12.17
C GLU A 225 13.87 -8.18 11.61
N LEU A 226 12.76 -7.75 12.23
CA LEU A 226 11.41 -8.14 11.79
C LEU A 226 11.08 -7.54 10.42
N THR A 227 11.37 -6.25 10.24
CA THR A 227 11.25 -5.59 8.93
C THR A 227 12.08 -6.29 7.87
N ALA A 228 13.33 -6.65 8.18
CA ALA A 228 14.23 -7.34 7.26
C ALA A 228 13.70 -8.75 6.89
N ARG A 229 13.17 -9.51 7.86
CA ARG A 229 12.59 -10.84 7.62
C ARG A 229 11.35 -10.79 6.74
N VAL A 230 10.40 -9.89 7.04
CA VAL A 230 9.18 -9.69 6.22
C VAL A 230 9.57 -9.25 4.80
N ARG A 231 10.49 -8.30 4.70
CA ARG A 231 11.01 -7.81 3.42
C ARG A 231 11.62 -8.94 2.58
N ALA A 232 12.54 -9.71 3.15
CA ALA A 232 13.19 -10.83 2.44
C ALA A 232 12.16 -11.89 1.99
N GLY A 233 11.17 -12.19 2.84
CA GLY A 233 10.10 -13.12 2.49
C GLY A 233 9.21 -12.62 1.36
N LEU A 234 8.81 -11.36 1.41
CA LEU A 234 8.00 -10.73 0.37
C LEU A 234 8.78 -10.60 -0.95
N GLN A 235 10.05 -10.22 -0.88
CA GLN A 235 10.92 -10.12 -2.05
C GLN A 235 11.08 -11.47 -2.75
N ARG A 236 11.33 -12.56 -2.01
CA ARG A 236 11.36 -13.91 -2.58
C ARG A 236 10.02 -14.32 -3.22
N ALA A 237 8.91 -13.97 -2.60
CA ALA A 237 7.58 -14.29 -3.14
C ALA A 237 7.28 -13.56 -4.45
N TRP A 238 7.77 -12.32 -4.60
CA TRP A 238 7.47 -11.47 -5.75
C TRP A 238 8.49 -11.54 -6.87
N LEU A 239 9.78 -11.68 -6.54
CA LEU A 239 10.88 -11.61 -7.51
C LEU A 239 11.56 -12.98 -7.72
N GLY A 240 11.19 -13.98 -6.95
CA GLY A 240 11.91 -15.26 -6.90
C GLY A 240 13.12 -15.21 -5.94
N ALA A 241 13.75 -16.35 -5.73
CA ALA A 241 14.98 -16.40 -4.95
C ALA A 241 16.11 -15.68 -5.73
N ASP A 242 16.79 -14.72 -5.10
CA ASP A 242 18.09 -14.27 -5.59
C ASP A 242 19.07 -15.47 -5.50
N ASP A 243 19.44 -16.02 -6.63
CA ASP A 243 20.55 -16.99 -6.77
C ASP A 243 21.92 -16.28 -6.63
N SER A 244 21.98 -15.16 -5.92
CA SER A 244 23.20 -14.37 -5.71
C SER A 244 23.57 -14.38 -4.23
N SER A 245 24.31 -15.40 -3.83
CA SER A 245 25.10 -15.44 -2.58
C SER A 245 26.56 -15.55 -2.89
#